data_f98c778f7511220bfbd0db4cd39c2789
#
_entry.id   f98c778f7511220bfbd0db4cd39c2789
#
_cell.length_a   1.000
_cell.length_b   1.000
_cell.length_c   1.000
_cell.angle_alpha   90.00
_cell.angle_beta   90.00
_cell.angle_gamma   90.00
#
_symmetry.space_group_name_H-M   'P 1'
#
loop_
_entity.id
_entity.type
_entity.pdbx_description
1 polymer ?
#
loop_
_entity_poly.entity_id
_entity_poly.type
_entity_poly.pdbx_seq_one_letter_code
_entity_poly.pdbx_strand_id
1 'polypeptide(L)'
;MKILLVAGGWSSERVVSLSGAAQIEKALTSLGHEVVPFDLSQDFPGFVRRAKACDFVFISLHGAPGEDGLPQALLDAAGVPYQGSGPAGSFLALSKAASKQLFIEAGLPTPRWVFVPRDAGTQARPDFPLPWFVKPNLGGSSIHMTLVRRAEELPAALEKVFAHGDDALIEEGLSGPELTCAVLGDEALPPILIRPKAGEFFDYASKYEPDASDEICPAPVEPAVTEELSRLSLAAHRVLGLHGYSRADCILAPDGLKLLEVNTLPGMTPTSLLPRAAAAAGLDFPALIARLIELGLAQQAKRP
;
A
#
# COMPACT_ATOMS: atom_id res chain seq x y z
N MET A 1 -8.40 -25.48 -6.56
CA MET A 1 -8.73 -25.08 -5.17
C MET A 1 -10.00 -24.28 -5.18
N LYS A 2 -10.72 -24.27 -4.08
CA LYS A 2 -11.84 -23.37 -3.81
C LYS A 2 -11.33 -22.14 -3.10
N ILE A 3 -11.47 -20.96 -3.71
CA ILE A 3 -10.87 -19.71 -3.22
C ILE A 3 -11.98 -18.72 -2.87
N LEU A 4 -11.96 -18.22 -1.62
CA LEU A 4 -12.78 -17.09 -1.21
C LEU A 4 -12.12 -15.80 -1.68
N LEU A 5 -12.73 -15.09 -2.62
CA LEU A 5 -12.27 -13.78 -3.09
C LEU A 5 -12.95 -12.69 -2.27
N VAL A 6 -12.20 -12.10 -1.34
CA VAL A 6 -12.69 -11.06 -0.44
C VAL A 6 -12.44 -9.69 -1.03
N ALA A 7 -13.50 -8.92 -1.21
CA ALA A 7 -13.45 -7.59 -1.81
C ALA A 7 -14.47 -6.64 -1.15
N GLY A 8 -14.59 -5.43 -1.67
CA GLY A 8 -15.52 -4.41 -1.20
C GLY A 8 -15.05 -3.78 0.11
N GLY A 9 -15.62 -4.21 1.22
CA GLY A 9 -15.36 -3.56 2.52
C GLY A 9 -16.02 -2.19 2.64
N TRP A 10 -15.63 -1.42 3.64
CA TRP A 10 -16.24 -0.10 3.96
C TRP A 10 -15.29 1.09 3.83
N SER A 11 -14.08 0.86 3.28
CA SER A 11 -13.15 1.96 3.02
C SER A 11 -13.62 2.85 1.85
N SER A 12 -13.07 4.04 1.75
CA SER A 12 -13.28 4.95 0.63
C SER A 12 -12.77 4.38 -0.71
N GLU A 13 -11.94 3.34 -0.67
CA GLU A 13 -11.35 2.67 -1.84
C GLU A 13 -12.15 1.43 -2.29
N ARG A 14 -13.40 1.28 -1.80
CA ARG A 14 -14.29 0.16 -2.14
C ARG A 14 -14.43 -0.07 -3.65
N VAL A 15 -14.55 0.98 -4.45
CA VAL A 15 -14.71 0.88 -5.91
C VAL A 15 -13.46 0.26 -6.54
N VAL A 16 -12.28 0.64 -6.09
CA VAL A 16 -10.99 0.10 -6.56
C VAL A 16 -10.88 -1.38 -6.19
N SER A 17 -11.25 -1.74 -4.96
CA SER A 17 -11.30 -3.12 -4.47
C SER A 17 -12.18 -4.01 -5.36
N LEU A 18 -13.40 -3.58 -5.65
CA LEU A 18 -14.33 -4.35 -6.50
C LEU A 18 -13.85 -4.46 -7.94
N SER A 19 -13.24 -3.41 -8.49
CA SER A 19 -12.64 -3.43 -9.83
C SER A 19 -11.47 -4.39 -9.94
N GLY A 20 -10.58 -4.38 -8.95
CA GLY A 20 -9.45 -5.34 -8.84
C GLY A 20 -9.96 -6.77 -8.71
N ALA A 21 -10.95 -7.00 -7.84
CA ALA A 21 -11.54 -8.32 -7.63
C ALA A 21 -12.09 -8.93 -8.91
N ALA A 22 -12.75 -8.15 -9.78
CA ALA A 22 -13.27 -8.64 -11.05
C ALA A 22 -12.14 -9.16 -11.99
N GLN A 23 -10.95 -8.57 -11.95
CA GLN A 23 -9.80 -9.06 -12.73
C GLN A 23 -9.19 -10.30 -12.08
N ILE A 24 -9.07 -10.30 -10.75
CA ILE A 24 -8.57 -11.45 -9.98
C ILE A 24 -9.47 -12.67 -10.20
N GLU A 25 -10.79 -12.50 -10.18
CA GLU A 25 -11.76 -13.58 -10.44
C GLU A 25 -11.54 -14.23 -11.82
N LYS A 26 -11.36 -13.41 -12.87
CA LYS A 26 -11.05 -13.90 -14.21
C LYS A 26 -9.75 -14.70 -14.25
N ALA A 27 -8.70 -14.19 -13.61
CA ALA A 27 -7.41 -14.88 -13.54
C ALA A 27 -7.50 -16.19 -12.76
N LEU A 28 -8.12 -16.20 -11.58
CA LEU A 28 -8.34 -17.40 -10.78
C LEU A 28 -9.13 -18.47 -11.54
N THR A 29 -10.19 -18.06 -12.24
CA THR A 29 -11.00 -18.96 -13.06
C THR A 29 -10.19 -19.55 -14.23
N SER A 30 -9.35 -18.74 -14.90
CA SER A 30 -8.48 -19.21 -15.99
C SER A 30 -7.41 -20.20 -15.51
N LEU A 31 -7.01 -20.10 -14.24
CA LEU A 31 -6.10 -21.03 -13.55
C LEU A 31 -6.79 -22.30 -13.04
N GLY A 32 -8.10 -22.46 -13.31
CA GLY A 32 -8.86 -23.65 -12.92
C GLY A 32 -9.30 -23.68 -11.45
N HIS A 33 -9.38 -22.53 -10.78
CA HIS A 33 -9.90 -22.44 -9.42
C HIS A 33 -11.43 -22.21 -9.40
N GLU A 34 -12.10 -22.76 -8.39
CA GLU A 34 -13.46 -22.39 -8.03
C GLU A 34 -13.42 -21.09 -7.21
N VAL A 35 -14.03 -20.02 -7.70
CA VAL A 35 -14.02 -18.72 -7.02
C VAL A 35 -15.35 -18.47 -6.32
N VAL A 36 -15.29 -18.10 -5.05
CA VAL A 36 -16.43 -17.69 -4.24
C VAL A 36 -16.28 -16.20 -3.92
N PRO A 37 -16.99 -15.30 -4.62
CA PRO A 37 -16.96 -13.88 -4.31
C PRO A 37 -17.56 -13.61 -2.92
N PHE A 38 -16.92 -12.70 -2.18
CA PHE A 38 -17.36 -12.32 -0.84
C PHE A 38 -17.12 -10.83 -0.61
N ASP A 39 -18.19 -10.09 -0.36
CA ASP A 39 -18.11 -8.70 0.04
C ASP A 39 -18.12 -8.60 1.57
N LEU A 40 -16.99 -8.17 2.13
CA LEU A 40 -16.81 -8.11 3.57
C LEU A 40 -17.81 -7.18 4.27
N SER A 41 -18.30 -6.13 3.59
CA SER A 41 -19.27 -5.19 4.17
C SER A 41 -20.69 -5.76 4.25
N GLN A 42 -21.00 -6.80 3.49
CA GLN A 42 -22.34 -7.38 3.44
C GLN A 42 -22.56 -8.48 4.48
N ASP A 43 -21.52 -9.25 4.83
CA ASP A 43 -21.62 -10.36 5.79
C ASP A 43 -20.34 -10.49 6.63
N PHE A 44 -19.90 -9.43 7.30
CA PHE A 44 -18.73 -9.49 8.16
C PHE A 44 -18.78 -10.62 9.22
N PRO A 45 -19.92 -10.85 9.92
CA PRO A 45 -20.03 -11.95 10.87
C PRO A 45 -19.86 -13.34 10.23
N GLY A 46 -20.21 -13.51 8.97
CA GLY A 46 -20.07 -14.76 8.22
C GLY A 46 -18.68 -15.01 7.65
N PHE A 47 -17.77 -14.03 7.70
CA PHE A 47 -16.46 -14.10 7.05
C PHE A 47 -15.65 -15.34 7.40
N VAL A 48 -15.40 -15.58 8.69
CA VAL A 48 -14.59 -16.74 9.14
C VAL A 48 -15.25 -18.07 8.75
N ARG A 49 -16.57 -18.19 8.85
CA ARG A 49 -17.31 -19.39 8.43
C ARG A 49 -17.15 -19.63 6.92
N ARG A 50 -17.24 -18.58 6.11
CA ARG A 50 -17.04 -18.68 4.65
C ARG A 50 -15.61 -19.04 4.31
N ALA A 51 -14.64 -18.43 4.97
CA ALA A 51 -13.22 -18.72 4.79
C ALA A 51 -12.89 -20.19 5.09
N LYS A 52 -13.39 -20.74 6.20
CA LYS A 52 -13.22 -22.17 6.57
C LYS A 52 -13.84 -23.16 5.59
N ALA A 53 -14.76 -22.73 4.74
CA ALA A 53 -15.37 -23.57 3.69
C ALA A 53 -14.61 -23.51 2.35
N CYS A 54 -13.44 -22.84 2.33
CA CYS A 54 -12.57 -22.67 1.17
C CYS A 54 -11.14 -23.12 1.50
N ASP A 55 -10.35 -23.44 0.47
CA ASP A 55 -8.96 -23.89 0.62
C ASP A 55 -8.00 -22.71 0.84
N PHE A 56 -8.38 -21.52 0.35
CA PHE A 56 -7.57 -20.31 0.35
C PHE A 56 -8.44 -19.07 0.35
N VAL A 57 -7.94 -17.97 0.92
CA VAL A 57 -8.57 -16.64 0.83
C VAL A 57 -7.70 -15.70 0.03
N PHE A 58 -8.25 -15.11 -1.02
CA PHE A 58 -7.60 -14.03 -1.75
C PHE A 58 -8.21 -12.69 -1.33
N ILE A 59 -7.39 -11.81 -0.73
CA ILE A 59 -7.81 -10.51 -0.18
C ILE A 59 -7.56 -9.43 -1.24
N SER A 60 -8.63 -8.81 -1.72
CA SER A 60 -8.63 -7.66 -2.64
C SER A 60 -9.27 -6.46 -1.97
N LEU A 61 -8.82 -6.11 -0.77
CA LEU A 61 -9.27 -4.96 0.00
C LEU A 61 -8.20 -3.86 -0.03
N HIS A 62 -8.61 -2.62 0.25
CA HIS A 62 -7.72 -1.46 0.37
C HIS A 62 -8.09 -0.64 1.59
N GLY A 63 -7.08 -0.04 2.25
CA GLY A 63 -7.26 0.69 3.49
C GLY A 63 -7.75 -0.22 4.63
N ALA A 64 -8.53 0.36 5.55
CA ALA A 64 -9.19 -0.39 6.62
C ALA A 64 -10.66 -0.68 6.26
N PRO A 65 -11.12 -1.94 6.28
CA PRO A 65 -10.39 -3.15 6.63
C PRO A 65 -9.60 -3.70 5.45
N GLY A 66 -8.49 -4.33 5.74
CA GLY A 66 -7.66 -4.99 4.73
C GLY A 66 -6.18 -4.77 5.01
N GLU A 67 -5.73 -3.53 4.96
CA GLU A 67 -4.34 -3.16 5.26
C GLU A 67 -4.11 -2.88 6.76
N ASP A 68 -5.17 -2.83 7.57
CA ASP A 68 -5.10 -2.74 9.05
C ASP A 68 -4.81 -4.08 9.75
N GLY A 69 -4.78 -5.19 9.00
CA GLY A 69 -4.51 -6.50 9.53
C GLY A 69 -5.71 -7.24 10.11
N LEU A 70 -6.91 -6.65 10.16
CA LEU A 70 -8.10 -7.26 10.75
C LEU A 70 -8.52 -8.57 10.04
N PRO A 71 -8.71 -8.62 8.70
CA PRO A 71 -9.03 -9.87 8.01
C PRO A 71 -7.95 -10.92 8.19
N GLN A 72 -6.68 -10.53 8.15
CA GLN A 72 -5.53 -11.42 8.31
C GLN A 72 -5.51 -12.06 9.71
N ALA A 73 -5.77 -11.28 10.77
CA ALA A 73 -5.85 -11.79 12.14
C ALA A 73 -6.97 -12.83 12.32
N LEU A 74 -8.13 -12.60 11.71
CA LEU A 74 -9.25 -13.53 11.71
C LEU A 74 -8.93 -14.83 10.95
N LEU A 75 -8.21 -14.74 9.84
CA LEU A 75 -7.78 -15.89 9.04
C LEU A 75 -6.68 -16.68 9.75
N ASP A 76 -5.73 -16.01 10.42
CA ASP A 76 -4.71 -16.66 11.25
C ASP A 76 -5.35 -17.45 12.39
N ALA A 77 -6.28 -16.85 13.13
CA ALA A 77 -7.03 -17.53 14.19
C ALA A 77 -7.90 -18.69 13.67
N ALA A 78 -8.30 -18.63 12.41
CA ALA A 78 -9.08 -19.67 11.75
C ALA A 78 -8.25 -20.78 11.12
N GLY A 79 -6.91 -20.62 11.00
CA GLY A 79 -6.00 -21.52 10.31
C GLY A 79 -6.18 -21.57 8.80
N VAL A 80 -6.73 -20.51 8.19
CA VAL A 80 -7.01 -20.45 6.74
C VAL A 80 -5.91 -19.69 6.03
N PRO A 81 -5.27 -20.26 4.98
CA PRO A 81 -4.21 -19.59 4.23
C PRO A 81 -4.75 -18.44 3.38
N TYR A 82 -3.91 -17.41 3.22
CA TYR A 82 -4.18 -16.23 2.39
C TYR A 82 -2.88 -15.67 1.83
N GLN A 83 -2.97 -14.79 0.80
CA GLN A 83 -1.79 -14.11 0.26
C GLN A 83 -1.46 -12.83 1.04
N GLY A 84 -0.20 -12.43 0.96
CA GLY A 84 0.28 -11.17 1.49
C GLY A 84 0.70 -11.21 2.95
N SER A 85 0.86 -10.04 3.53
CA SER A 85 1.43 -9.87 4.86
C SER A 85 0.45 -10.25 5.97
N GLY A 86 0.98 -10.69 7.10
CA GLY A 86 0.20 -10.96 8.31
C GLY A 86 -0.29 -9.68 9.01
N PRO A 87 -1.09 -9.82 10.08
CA PRO A 87 -1.76 -8.69 10.72
C PRO A 87 -0.80 -7.62 11.24
N ALA A 88 0.27 -8.01 11.90
CA ALA A 88 1.24 -7.05 12.47
C ALA A 88 1.94 -6.23 11.38
N GLY A 89 2.47 -6.90 10.35
CA GLY A 89 3.15 -6.22 9.23
C GLY A 89 2.19 -5.30 8.45
N SER A 90 0.95 -5.74 8.23
CA SER A 90 -0.07 -4.91 7.57
C SER A 90 -0.34 -3.63 8.36
N PHE A 91 -0.58 -3.72 9.67
CA PHE A 91 -0.80 -2.54 10.51
C PHE A 91 0.41 -1.62 10.58
N LEU A 92 1.63 -2.17 10.72
CA LEU A 92 2.86 -1.38 10.77
C LEU A 92 3.07 -0.60 9.47
N ALA A 93 2.77 -1.20 8.32
CA ALA A 93 2.88 -0.54 7.03
C ALA A 93 1.81 0.55 6.85
N LEU A 94 0.57 0.31 7.29
CA LEU A 94 -0.53 1.27 7.21
C LEU A 94 -0.25 2.51 8.09
N SER A 95 0.32 2.31 9.29
CA SER A 95 0.67 3.38 10.21
C SER A 95 1.94 4.10 9.77
N LYS A 96 1.78 5.29 9.15
CA LYS A 96 2.91 6.06 8.61
C LYS A 96 3.94 6.42 9.68
N ALA A 97 3.51 6.80 10.87
CA ALA A 97 4.40 7.11 11.98
C ALA A 97 5.19 5.86 12.43
N ALA A 98 4.52 4.70 12.55
CA ALA A 98 5.19 3.46 12.95
C ALA A 98 6.18 2.98 11.88
N SER A 99 5.78 2.97 10.61
CA SER A 99 6.66 2.57 9.51
C SER A 99 7.90 3.48 9.41
N LYS A 100 7.72 4.81 9.50
CA LYS A 100 8.82 5.77 9.45
C LYS A 100 9.78 5.65 10.65
N GLN A 101 9.26 5.37 11.83
CA GLN A 101 10.09 5.10 12.99
C GLN A 101 10.98 3.87 12.77
N LEU A 102 10.41 2.78 12.26
CA LEU A 102 11.15 1.58 11.93
C LEU A 102 12.16 1.80 10.79
N PHE A 103 11.83 2.63 9.80
CA PHE A 103 12.79 3.02 8.76
C PHE A 103 13.99 3.74 9.34
N ILE A 104 13.77 4.72 10.24
CA ILE A 104 14.85 5.47 10.90
C ILE A 104 15.74 4.53 11.70
N GLU A 105 15.17 3.64 12.51
CA GLU A 105 15.91 2.66 13.32
C GLU A 105 16.74 1.69 12.47
N ALA A 106 16.25 1.37 11.27
CA ALA A 106 16.97 0.53 10.30
C ALA A 106 17.95 1.31 9.40
N GLY A 107 18.09 2.62 9.58
CA GLY A 107 18.94 3.48 8.75
C GLY A 107 18.42 3.68 7.32
N LEU A 108 17.11 3.50 7.09
CA LEU A 108 16.49 3.73 5.79
C LEU A 108 16.06 5.20 5.68
N PRO A 109 16.39 5.89 4.57
CA PRO A 109 16.07 7.30 4.41
C PRO A 109 14.57 7.51 4.23
N THR A 110 14.00 8.41 5.02
CA THR A 110 12.60 8.86 4.93
C THR A 110 12.56 10.37 5.18
N PRO A 111 11.58 11.11 4.64
CA PRO A 111 11.42 12.54 4.95
C PRO A 111 11.31 12.78 6.44
N ARG A 112 11.72 13.95 6.92
CA ARG A 112 11.47 14.38 8.32
C ARG A 112 9.97 14.46 8.56
N TRP A 113 9.56 14.14 9.78
CA TRP A 113 8.15 14.09 10.11
C TRP A 113 7.88 14.37 11.59
N VAL A 114 6.63 14.77 11.88
CA VAL A 114 6.09 14.93 13.24
C VAL A 114 4.75 14.24 13.30
N PHE A 115 4.56 13.38 14.29
CA PHE A 115 3.26 12.79 14.62
C PHE A 115 2.48 13.72 15.55
N VAL A 116 1.22 13.98 15.23
CA VAL A 116 0.34 14.86 16.01
C VAL A 116 -0.92 14.08 16.37
N PRO A 117 -1.04 13.63 17.64
CA PRO A 117 -2.27 13.01 18.11
C PRO A 117 -3.44 13.98 18.02
N ARG A 118 -4.62 13.46 17.71
CA ARG A 118 -5.85 14.24 17.57
C ARG A 118 -6.19 15.07 18.82
N ASP A 119 -5.89 14.53 20.01
CA ASP A 119 -6.13 15.19 21.30
C ASP A 119 -5.06 16.23 21.66
N ALA A 120 -3.94 16.28 20.96
CA ALA A 120 -2.89 17.29 21.18
C ALA A 120 -3.25 18.68 20.61
N GLY A 121 -4.33 18.77 19.84
CA GLY A 121 -4.77 20.01 19.21
C GLY A 121 -3.88 20.43 18.03
N THR A 122 -4.02 21.69 17.59
CA THR A 122 -3.43 22.18 16.33
C THR A 122 -2.15 23.03 16.52
N GLN A 123 -1.50 22.96 17.69
CA GLN A 123 -0.35 23.80 18.04
C GLN A 123 1.01 23.22 17.67
N ALA A 124 1.04 22.14 16.86
CA ALA A 124 2.28 21.53 16.40
C ALA A 124 3.17 22.55 15.66
N ARG A 125 4.48 22.38 15.80
CA ARG A 125 5.49 23.23 15.13
C ARG A 125 6.62 22.33 14.65
N PRO A 126 6.63 21.92 13.37
CA PRO A 126 7.77 21.20 12.80
C PRO A 126 9.04 22.02 12.84
N ASP A 127 10.18 21.36 13.07
CA ASP A 127 11.52 21.96 13.10
C ASP A 127 12.24 21.91 11.73
N PHE A 128 11.48 21.58 10.67
CA PHE A 128 11.97 21.51 9.29
C PHE A 128 11.23 22.52 8.39
N PRO A 129 11.86 22.95 7.26
CA PRO A 129 11.33 23.99 6.41
C PRO A 129 10.03 23.57 5.70
N LEU A 130 9.28 24.59 5.30
CA LEU A 130 8.15 24.47 4.37
C LEU A 130 8.65 24.08 2.94
N PRO A 131 7.79 23.46 2.11
CA PRO A 131 6.39 23.11 2.39
C PRO A 131 6.24 21.86 3.25
N TRP A 132 5.05 21.68 3.86
CA TRP A 132 4.72 20.49 4.62
C TRP A 132 3.53 19.75 4.00
N PHE A 133 3.59 18.40 4.00
CA PHE A 133 2.42 17.58 3.78
C PHE A 133 1.80 17.18 5.11
N VAL A 134 0.53 17.56 5.31
CA VAL A 134 -0.29 17.12 6.45
C VAL A 134 -1.23 16.04 5.96
N LYS A 135 -1.15 14.84 6.55
CA LYS A 135 -1.89 13.66 6.09
C LYS A 135 -2.36 12.79 7.26
N PRO A 136 -3.43 11.98 7.09
CA PRO A 136 -3.83 10.99 8.07
C PRO A 136 -2.71 9.98 8.32
N ASN A 137 -2.53 9.56 9.57
CA ASN A 137 -1.54 8.53 9.93
C ASN A 137 -1.91 7.16 9.37
N LEU A 138 -3.21 6.78 9.41
CA LEU A 138 -3.72 5.49 8.96
C LEU A 138 -4.42 5.56 7.59
N GLY A 139 -4.36 6.68 6.91
CA GLY A 139 -5.01 6.89 5.62
C GLY A 139 -4.19 6.43 4.43
N GLY A 140 -4.87 6.13 3.32
CA GLY A 140 -4.30 5.81 2.01
C GLY A 140 -4.75 6.78 0.91
N SER A 141 -4.32 6.51 -0.34
CA SER A 141 -4.78 7.18 -1.56
C SER A 141 -4.72 8.72 -1.57
N SER A 142 -3.85 9.33 -0.78
CA SER A 142 -3.72 10.79 -0.63
C SER A 142 -5.02 11.51 -0.21
N ILE A 143 -6.00 10.77 0.36
CA ILE A 143 -7.26 11.31 0.84
C ILE A 143 -6.99 12.14 2.11
N HIS A 144 -7.61 13.32 2.19
CA HIS A 144 -7.45 14.29 3.29
C HIS A 144 -6.04 14.85 3.46
N MET A 145 -5.13 14.60 2.51
CA MET A 145 -3.81 15.24 2.48
C MET A 145 -3.93 16.72 2.14
N THR A 146 -3.08 17.54 2.74
CA THR A 146 -3.00 18.98 2.49
C THR A 146 -1.54 19.39 2.36
N LEU A 147 -1.18 20.09 1.28
CA LEU A 147 0.12 20.74 1.13
C LEU A 147 0.05 22.13 1.77
N VAL A 148 0.81 22.32 2.84
CA VAL A 148 0.93 23.55 3.61
C VAL A 148 2.15 24.32 3.13
N ARG A 149 1.93 25.50 2.55
CA ARG A 149 2.99 26.37 2.02
C ARG A 149 3.35 27.52 2.96
N ARG A 150 2.47 27.84 3.89
CA ARG A 150 2.63 28.88 4.91
C ARG A 150 2.23 28.32 6.26
N ALA A 151 3.00 28.67 7.30
CA ALA A 151 2.80 28.12 8.65
C ALA A 151 1.40 28.38 9.22
N GLU A 152 0.76 29.49 8.79
CA GLU A 152 -0.59 29.88 9.21
C GLU A 152 -1.68 28.91 8.69
N GLU A 153 -1.39 28.10 7.68
CA GLU A 153 -2.31 27.11 7.10
C GLU A 153 -2.35 25.81 7.90
N LEU A 154 -1.33 25.56 8.74
CA LEU A 154 -1.17 24.30 9.45
C LEU A 154 -2.36 23.95 10.37
N PRO A 155 -2.92 24.87 11.19
CA PRO A 155 -4.05 24.54 12.04
C PRO A 155 -5.26 24.00 11.26
N ALA A 156 -5.62 24.63 10.15
CA ALA A 156 -6.73 24.21 9.30
C ALA A 156 -6.46 22.85 8.63
N ALA A 157 -5.21 22.58 8.23
CA ALA A 157 -4.81 21.30 7.67
C ALA A 157 -4.90 20.16 8.70
N LEU A 158 -4.52 20.40 9.96
CA LEU A 158 -4.67 19.46 11.06
C LEU A 158 -6.14 19.20 11.39
N GLU A 159 -6.95 20.26 11.51
CA GLU A 159 -8.41 20.14 11.75
C GLU A 159 -9.08 19.26 10.69
N LYS A 160 -8.69 19.40 9.42
CA LYS A 160 -9.22 18.56 8.34
C LYS A 160 -8.95 17.08 8.58
N VAL A 161 -7.76 16.69 9.05
CA VAL A 161 -7.43 15.30 9.37
C VAL A 161 -8.21 14.84 10.62
N PHE A 162 -8.23 15.64 11.67
CA PHE A 162 -8.90 15.31 12.93
C PHE A 162 -10.41 15.14 12.79
N ALA A 163 -11.03 15.91 11.89
CA ALA A 163 -12.47 15.78 11.58
C ALA A 163 -12.85 14.41 11.01
N HIS A 164 -11.88 13.70 10.42
CA HIS A 164 -12.07 12.34 9.94
C HIS A 164 -11.73 11.25 10.97
N GLY A 165 -11.36 11.66 12.20
CA GLY A 165 -11.16 10.75 13.31
C GLY A 165 -9.77 10.12 13.38
N ASP A 166 -8.83 10.55 12.55
CA ASP A 166 -7.44 10.03 12.52
C ASP A 166 -6.46 11.00 13.21
N ASP A 167 -5.31 10.48 13.62
CA ASP A 167 -4.14 11.26 14.01
C ASP A 167 -3.44 11.80 12.75
N ALA A 168 -2.72 12.91 12.90
CA ALA A 168 -2.03 13.53 11.77
C ALA A 168 -0.54 13.21 11.74
N LEU A 169 0.00 13.08 10.54
CA LEU A 169 1.43 13.13 10.23
C LEU A 169 1.72 14.41 9.47
N ILE A 170 2.64 15.21 9.97
CA ILE A 170 3.23 16.34 9.24
C ILE A 170 4.57 15.85 8.68
N GLU A 171 4.74 15.93 7.37
CA GLU A 171 5.95 15.47 6.68
C GLU A 171 6.58 16.58 5.87
N GLU A 172 7.90 16.60 5.81
CA GLU A 172 8.68 17.50 4.97
C GLU A 172 8.30 17.30 3.50
N GLY A 173 7.97 18.38 2.82
CA GLY A 173 7.70 18.38 1.38
C GLY A 173 8.98 18.29 0.58
N LEU A 174 9.18 17.17 -0.10
CA LEU A 174 10.34 16.93 -0.94
C LEU A 174 10.04 17.29 -2.39
N SER A 175 11.07 17.73 -3.11
CA SER A 175 11.04 17.97 -4.55
C SER A 175 11.79 16.86 -5.27
N GLY A 176 11.19 16.32 -6.34
CA GLY A 176 11.81 15.29 -7.16
C GLY A 176 10.78 14.36 -7.78
N PRO A 177 11.20 13.49 -8.72
CA PRO A 177 10.31 12.49 -9.31
C PRO A 177 9.87 11.45 -8.27
N GLU A 178 8.60 11.07 -8.36
CA GLU A 178 8.05 9.96 -7.58
C GLU A 178 8.34 8.64 -8.29
N LEU A 179 8.92 7.70 -7.54
CA LEU A 179 9.28 6.37 -7.99
C LEU A 179 8.61 5.35 -7.09
N THR A 180 8.19 4.25 -7.67
CA THR A 180 7.68 3.13 -6.89
C THR A 180 8.34 1.83 -7.30
N CYS A 181 8.55 0.93 -6.35
CA CYS A 181 9.12 -0.38 -6.58
C CYS A 181 8.34 -1.44 -5.80
N ALA A 182 7.83 -2.43 -6.50
CA ALA A 182 7.16 -3.56 -5.89
C ALA A 182 8.15 -4.65 -5.51
N VAL A 183 7.84 -5.36 -4.43
CA VAL A 183 8.53 -6.58 -3.98
C VAL A 183 7.59 -7.75 -4.19
N LEU A 184 8.09 -8.85 -4.74
CA LEU A 184 7.37 -10.12 -4.94
C LEU A 184 8.21 -11.28 -4.41
N GLY A 185 7.82 -11.86 -3.29
CA GLY A 185 8.68 -12.79 -2.55
C GLY A 185 9.91 -12.07 -2.01
N ASP A 186 11.09 -12.50 -2.45
CA ASP A 186 12.39 -11.93 -2.07
C ASP A 186 13.01 -11.06 -3.17
N GLU A 187 12.25 -10.74 -4.22
CA GLU A 187 12.73 -10.02 -5.40
C GLU A 187 12.06 -8.66 -5.54
N ALA A 188 12.84 -7.64 -5.92
CA ALA A 188 12.32 -6.35 -6.34
C ALA A 188 11.97 -6.40 -7.84
N LEU A 189 10.76 -5.96 -8.18
CA LEU A 189 10.32 -5.86 -9.57
C LEU A 189 10.85 -4.55 -10.21
N PRO A 190 10.85 -4.46 -11.55
CA PRO A 190 11.24 -3.23 -12.24
C PRO A 190 10.51 -2.00 -11.68
N PRO A 191 11.24 -0.93 -11.31
CA PRO A 191 10.63 0.27 -10.75
C PRO A 191 9.80 1.03 -11.78
N ILE A 192 8.87 1.83 -11.29
CA ILE A 192 7.99 2.67 -12.10
C ILE A 192 8.23 4.13 -11.73
N LEU A 193 8.40 4.97 -12.75
CA LEU A 193 8.35 6.43 -12.61
C LEU A 193 6.90 6.87 -12.71
N ILE A 194 6.44 7.63 -11.72
CA ILE A 194 5.12 8.24 -11.69
C ILE A 194 5.26 9.73 -12.01
N ARG A 195 4.59 10.17 -13.07
CA ARG A 195 4.59 11.57 -13.50
C ARG A 195 3.15 12.07 -13.61
N PRO A 196 2.64 12.81 -12.63
CA PRO A 196 1.34 13.47 -12.76
C PRO A 196 1.30 14.39 -13.97
N LYS A 197 0.22 14.37 -14.76
CA LYS A 197 0.03 15.29 -15.91
C LYS A 197 -0.55 16.63 -15.50
N ALA A 198 -1.26 16.66 -14.38
CA ALA A 198 -1.79 17.85 -13.74
C ALA A 198 -1.47 17.83 -12.25
N GLY A 199 -1.31 19.00 -11.64
CA GLY A 199 -0.94 19.09 -10.23
C GLY A 199 0.56 18.96 -9.97
N GLU A 200 0.94 19.09 -8.70
CA GLU A 200 2.35 19.11 -8.27
C GLU A 200 2.77 17.81 -7.60
N PHE A 201 1.83 16.92 -7.28
CA PHE A 201 2.07 15.63 -6.61
C PHE A 201 1.00 14.60 -7.02
N PHE A 202 1.28 13.34 -6.76
CA PHE A 202 0.41 12.20 -7.09
C PHE A 202 -0.75 12.11 -6.09
N ASP A 203 -1.79 12.90 -6.33
CA ASP A 203 -3.01 12.97 -5.52
C ASP A 203 -4.03 11.89 -5.91
N TYR A 204 -5.22 11.94 -5.28
CA TYR A 204 -6.30 10.97 -5.54
C TYR A 204 -6.75 10.98 -7.01
N ALA A 205 -6.91 12.16 -7.61
CA ALA A 205 -7.31 12.29 -9.01
C ALA A 205 -6.24 11.70 -9.93
N SER A 206 -4.95 12.01 -9.68
CA SER A 206 -3.83 11.46 -10.43
C SER A 206 -3.70 9.93 -10.34
N LYS A 207 -4.20 9.32 -9.23
CA LYS A 207 -4.16 7.86 -9.01
C LYS A 207 -5.27 7.09 -9.71
N TYR A 208 -6.46 7.69 -9.86
CA TYR A 208 -7.65 6.95 -10.26
C TYR A 208 -8.38 7.47 -11.48
N GLU A 209 -8.10 8.70 -11.91
CA GLU A 209 -8.66 9.21 -13.15
C GLU A 209 -7.87 8.68 -14.36
N PRO A 210 -8.56 8.24 -15.42
CA PRO A 210 -7.88 7.79 -16.64
C PRO A 210 -6.97 8.87 -17.20
N ASP A 211 -5.76 8.49 -17.57
CA ASP A 211 -4.76 9.38 -18.19
C ASP A 211 -4.29 10.57 -17.32
N ALA A 212 -4.54 10.56 -16.02
CA ALA A 212 -4.12 11.64 -15.13
C ALA A 212 -2.62 11.60 -14.77
N SER A 213 -1.96 10.46 -14.97
CA SER A 213 -0.51 10.28 -14.78
C SER A 213 0.11 9.44 -15.88
N ASP A 214 1.39 9.68 -16.15
CA ASP A 214 2.24 8.76 -16.91
C ASP A 214 2.97 7.84 -15.95
N GLU A 215 2.77 6.54 -16.09
CA GLU A 215 3.40 5.50 -15.29
C GLU A 215 4.36 4.71 -16.19
N ILE A 216 5.63 5.05 -16.14
CA ILE A 216 6.65 4.52 -17.05
C ILE A 216 7.38 3.36 -16.37
N CYS A 217 7.25 2.16 -16.93
CA CYS A 217 7.90 0.94 -16.45
C CYS A 217 8.67 0.24 -17.58
N PRO A 218 9.95 -0.12 -17.41
CA PRO A 218 10.84 0.27 -16.30
C PRO A 218 11.06 1.79 -16.24
N ALA A 219 11.27 2.33 -15.03
CA ALA A 219 11.56 3.74 -14.83
C ALA A 219 12.84 4.14 -15.58
N PRO A 220 12.84 5.22 -16.39
CA PRO A 220 14.02 5.70 -17.11
C PRO A 220 14.93 6.52 -16.18
N VAL A 221 15.53 5.86 -15.21
CA VAL A 221 16.48 6.43 -14.25
C VAL A 221 17.84 5.75 -14.36
N GLU A 222 18.87 6.36 -13.79
CA GLU A 222 20.21 5.79 -13.78
C GLU A 222 20.23 4.41 -13.08
N PRO A 223 21.05 3.44 -13.55
CA PRO A 223 21.11 2.10 -12.96
C PRO A 223 21.35 2.11 -11.45
N ALA A 224 22.21 3.01 -10.95
CA ALA A 224 22.48 3.15 -9.51
C ALA A 224 21.22 3.54 -8.71
N VAL A 225 20.32 4.35 -9.29
CA VAL A 225 19.02 4.70 -8.66
C VAL A 225 18.11 3.48 -8.63
N THR A 226 18.08 2.69 -9.71
CA THR A 226 17.31 1.44 -9.77
C THR A 226 17.77 0.45 -8.70
N GLU A 227 19.08 0.24 -8.58
CA GLU A 227 19.68 -0.66 -7.58
C GLU A 227 19.36 -0.20 -6.15
N GLU A 228 19.54 1.08 -5.87
CA GLU A 228 19.26 1.64 -4.55
C GLU A 228 17.77 1.59 -4.20
N LEU A 229 16.87 1.90 -5.14
CA LEU A 229 15.42 1.80 -4.92
C LEU A 229 15.00 0.35 -4.65
N SER A 230 15.55 -0.62 -5.40
CA SER A 230 15.32 -2.04 -5.18
C SER A 230 15.80 -2.48 -3.78
N ARG A 231 17.01 -2.06 -3.40
CA ARG A 231 17.59 -2.33 -2.07
C ARG A 231 16.72 -1.75 -0.94
N LEU A 232 16.29 -0.49 -1.09
CA LEU A 232 15.44 0.19 -0.11
C LEU A 232 14.07 -0.48 0.03
N SER A 233 13.44 -0.86 -1.09
CA SER A 233 12.13 -1.52 -1.10
C SER A 233 12.19 -2.89 -0.41
N LEU A 234 13.20 -3.69 -0.71
CA LEU A 234 13.44 -4.97 -0.04
C LEU A 234 13.74 -4.79 1.46
N ALA A 235 14.54 -3.79 1.83
CA ALA A 235 14.85 -3.50 3.22
C ALA A 235 13.61 -3.05 3.99
N ALA A 236 12.80 -2.16 3.43
CA ALA A 236 11.54 -1.70 4.03
C ALA A 236 10.55 -2.85 4.20
N HIS A 237 10.40 -3.72 3.18
CA HIS A 237 9.59 -4.93 3.25
C HIS A 237 9.99 -5.83 4.45
N ARG A 238 11.29 -6.06 4.63
CA ARG A 238 11.82 -6.90 5.71
C ARG A 238 11.67 -6.26 7.09
N VAL A 239 11.98 -4.97 7.20
CA VAL A 239 11.91 -4.20 8.47
C VAL A 239 10.49 -4.16 9.01
N LEU A 240 9.49 -4.04 8.13
CA LEU A 240 8.08 -4.08 8.51
C LEU A 240 7.55 -5.51 8.74
N GLY A 241 8.38 -6.55 8.59
CA GLY A 241 7.98 -7.95 8.72
C GLY A 241 6.94 -8.37 7.69
N LEU A 242 7.03 -7.82 6.47
CA LEU A 242 6.09 -8.13 5.41
C LEU A 242 6.39 -9.48 4.74
N HIS A 243 5.39 -10.02 4.07
CA HIS A 243 5.47 -11.29 3.36
C HIS A 243 4.72 -11.23 2.03
N GLY A 244 5.12 -12.11 1.12
CA GLY A 244 4.48 -12.32 -0.17
C GLY A 244 4.73 -11.18 -1.14
N TYR A 245 4.21 -10.01 -0.90
CA TYR A 245 4.38 -8.85 -1.77
C TYR A 245 4.12 -7.53 -1.05
N SER A 246 4.64 -6.47 -1.61
CA SER A 246 4.37 -5.09 -1.19
C SER A 246 4.78 -4.11 -2.29
N ARG A 247 4.50 -2.83 -2.11
CA ARG A 247 4.97 -1.76 -2.98
C ARG A 247 5.47 -0.59 -2.14
N ALA A 248 6.72 -0.21 -2.32
CA ALA A 248 7.34 0.94 -1.67
C ALA A 248 7.26 2.16 -2.59
N ASP A 249 6.80 3.28 -2.06
CA ASP A 249 6.70 4.56 -2.77
C ASP A 249 7.79 5.51 -2.24
N CYS A 250 8.54 6.15 -3.15
CA CYS A 250 9.72 6.96 -2.85
C CYS A 250 9.74 8.27 -3.65
N ILE A 251 10.39 9.30 -3.11
CA ILE A 251 10.80 10.49 -3.88
C ILE A 251 12.31 10.41 -4.12
N LEU A 252 12.74 10.66 -5.35
CA LEU A 252 14.15 10.88 -5.69
C LEU A 252 14.47 12.36 -5.46
N ALA A 253 14.81 12.71 -4.22
CA ALA A 253 15.21 14.06 -3.82
C ALA A 253 16.65 14.35 -4.29
N PRO A 254 17.10 15.64 -4.28
CA PRO A 254 18.46 16.01 -4.67
C PRO A 254 19.57 15.33 -3.85
N ASP A 255 19.27 14.93 -2.61
CA ASP A 255 20.17 14.23 -1.69
C ASP A 255 19.95 12.71 -1.66
N GLY A 256 19.17 12.13 -2.58
CA GLY A 256 18.93 10.72 -2.74
C GLY A 256 17.48 10.28 -2.53
N LEU A 257 17.26 8.99 -2.60
CA LEU A 257 15.92 8.40 -2.43
C LEU A 257 15.43 8.54 -0.99
N LYS A 258 14.13 8.83 -0.84
CA LYS A 258 13.42 8.91 0.44
C LYS A 258 12.16 8.06 0.40
N LEU A 259 12.04 7.08 1.30
CA LEU A 259 10.86 6.25 1.46
C LEU A 259 9.68 7.06 2.02
N LEU A 260 8.57 7.07 1.32
CA LEU A 260 7.33 7.69 1.78
C LEU A 260 6.49 6.73 2.60
N GLU A 261 6.15 5.59 2.01
CA GLU A 261 5.27 4.56 2.58
C GLU A 261 5.48 3.21 1.90
N VAL A 262 4.91 2.15 2.48
CA VAL A 262 4.84 0.80 1.89
C VAL A 262 3.40 0.31 1.93
N ASN A 263 2.88 -0.11 0.77
CA ASN A 263 1.53 -0.65 0.63
C ASN A 263 1.58 -2.19 0.66
N THR A 264 0.76 -2.82 1.48
CA THR A 264 0.72 -4.28 1.65
C THR A 264 -0.29 -4.98 0.77
N LEU A 265 -1.32 -4.28 0.31
CA LEU A 265 -2.31 -4.75 -0.66
C LEU A 265 -2.39 -3.79 -1.86
N PRO A 266 -1.30 -3.64 -2.66
CA PRO A 266 -1.32 -2.76 -3.82
C PRO A 266 -2.40 -3.18 -4.82
N GLY A 267 -2.94 -2.20 -5.55
CA GLY A 267 -4.03 -2.39 -6.48
C GLY A 267 -3.78 -3.45 -7.55
N MET A 268 -4.84 -4.12 -7.96
CA MET A 268 -4.85 -5.24 -8.91
C MET A 268 -5.75 -4.96 -10.14
N THR A 269 -6.01 -3.69 -10.45
CA THR A 269 -6.69 -3.32 -11.70
C THR A 269 -5.71 -3.41 -12.88
N PRO A 270 -6.18 -3.41 -14.14
CA PRO A 270 -5.32 -3.47 -15.32
C PRO A 270 -4.30 -2.32 -15.41
N THR A 271 -4.60 -1.18 -14.80
CA THR A 271 -3.74 0.01 -14.76
C THR A 271 -2.91 0.10 -13.48
N SER A 272 -3.04 -0.84 -12.54
CA SER A 272 -2.33 -0.80 -11.27
C SER A 272 -0.83 -1.06 -11.42
N LEU A 273 -0.05 -0.43 -10.55
CA LEU A 273 1.41 -0.40 -10.62
C LEU A 273 2.06 -1.78 -10.43
N LEU A 274 1.55 -2.61 -9.50
CA LEU A 274 2.11 -3.96 -9.28
C LEU A 274 1.94 -4.88 -10.49
N PRO A 275 0.73 -5.03 -11.10
CA PRO A 275 0.58 -5.80 -12.35
C PRO A 275 1.46 -5.30 -13.49
N ARG A 276 1.63 -3.97 -13.60
CA ARG A 276 2.51 -3.35 -14.61
C ARG A 276 3.98 -3.72 -14.38
N ALA A 277 4.47 -3.64 -13.14
CA ALA A 277 5.84 -4.04 -12.78
C ALA A 277 6.07 -5.54 -13.04
N ALA A 278 5.09 -6.39 -12.69
CA ALA A 278 5.14 -7.82 -12.95
C ALA A 278 5.21 -8.15 -14.45
N ALA A 279 4.39 -7.48 -15.26
CA ALA A 279 4.42 -7.63 -16.72
C ALA A 279 5.78 -7.22 -17.31
N ALA A 280 6.38 -6.14 -16.83
CA ALA A 280 7.72 -5.72 -17.23
C ALA A 280 8.81 -6.73 -16.83
N ALA A 281 8.58 -7.52 -15.79
CA ALA A 281 9.42 -8.65 -15.37
C ALA A 281 9.09 -9.97 -16.10
N GLY A 282 8.15 -9.96 -17.07
CA GLY A 282 7.75 -11.15 -17.82
C GLY A 282 6.66 -12.01 -17.18
N LEU A 283 6.04 -11.54 -16.09
CA LEU A 283 4.92 -12.20 -15.43
C LEU A 283 3.61 -11.57 -15.89
N ASP A 284 2.79 -12.29 -16.65
CA ASP A 284 1.44 -11.85 -16.97
C ASP A 284 0.54 -11.88 -15.72
N PHE A 285 -0.66 -11.30 -15.83
CA PHE A 285 -1.52 -11.17 -14.67
C PHE A 285 -1.95 -12.52 -14.05
N PRO A 286 -2.34 -13.56 -14.82
CA PRO A 286 -2.58 -14.89 -14.26
C PRO A 286 -1.36 -15.49 -13.56
N ALA A 287 -0.16 -15.36 -14.13
CA ALA A 287 1.08 -15.84 -13.50
C ALA A 287 1.39 -15.09 -12.18
N LEU A 288 1.16 -13.78 -12.13
CA LEU A 288 1.25 -13.00 -10.90
C LEU A 288 0.28 -13.54 -9.84
N ILE A 289 -0.99 -13.76 -10.18
CA ILE A 289 -1.99 -14.30 -9.24
C ILE A 289 -1.59 -15.69 -8.74
N ALA A 290 -1.12 -16.58 -9.62
CA ALA A 290 -0.61 -17.90 -9.23
C ALA A 290 0.56 -17.78 -8.26
N ARG A 291 1.51 -16.87 -8.54
CA ARG A 291 2.67 -16.64 -7.67
C ARG A 291 2.27 -16.12 -6.28
N LEU A 292 1.29 -15.24 -6.20
CA LEU A 292 0.78 -14.75 -4.92
C LEU A 292 0.14 -15.85 -4.08
N ILE A 293 -0.58 -16.79 -4.71
CA ILE A 293 -1.15 -17.96 -4.04
C ILE A 293 -0.03 -18.88 -3.52
N GLU A 294 0.97 -19.18 -4.34
CA GLU A 294 2.12 -20.00 -3.93
C GLU A 294 2.84 -19.40 -2.71
N LEU A 295 3.09 -18.08 -2.72
CA LEU A 295 3.73 -17.38 -1.60
C LEU A 295 2.87 -17.45 -0.33
N GLY A 296 1.55 -17.28 -0.45
CA GLY A 296 0.64 -17.39 0.68
C GLY A 296 0.58 -18.81 1.29
N LEU A 297 0.55 -19.84 0.46
CA LEU A 297 0.59 -21.23 0.90
C LEU A 297 1.92 -21.58 1.58
N ALA A 298 3.03 -21.12 1.00
CA ALA A 298 4.38 -21.31 1.58
C ALA A 298 4.53 -20.61 2.93
N GLN A 299 3.89 -19.47 3.13
CA GLN A 299 3.87 -18.75 4.40
C GLN A 299 3.05 -19.51 5.46
N GLN A 300 1.88 -20.02 5.10
CA GLN A 300 1.04 -20.81 6.01
C GLN A 300 1.78 -22.04 6.54
N ALA A 301 2.57 -22.71 5.70
CA ALA A 301 3.35 -23.88 6.09
C ALA A 301 4.46 -23.58 7.12
N LYS A 302 4.86 -22.30 7.28
CA LYS A 302 5.87 -21.86 8.25
C LYS A 302 5.27 -21.36 9.57
N ARG A 303 3.95 -21.23 9.66
CA ARG A 303 3.27 -20.82 10.89
C ARG A 303 3.24 -21.97 11.89
N PRO A 304 3.49 -21.72 13.20
CA PRO A 304 3.52 -22.75 14.22
C PRO A 304 2.17 -23.42 14.43
#